data_c92ed6a718813fcbc055811a7a5aba46
#
_entry.id   c92ed6a718813fcbc055811a7a5aba46
#
_cell.length_a   1.000
_cell.length_b   1.000
_cell.length_c   1.000
_cell.angle_alpha   90.00
_cell.angle_beta   90.00
_cell.angle_gamma   90.00
#
_symmetry.space_group_name_H-M   'P 1'
#
loop_
_entity.id
_entity.type
_entity.pdbx_description
1 polymer ?
#
loop_
_entity_poly.entity_id
_entity_poly.type
_entity_poly.pdbx_seq_one_letter_code
_entity_poly.pdbx_strand_id
1 'polypeptide(L)'
;MVRRAVWALLLVVSLVAPIAAHAQGDYLDVYIVKVKPEKLADFEAITKKWIDANKRFNGDTWIAMETVYGEGNVYQFTSNRQDYGEIDKINEAAMAAANKAFGKEVGEKMERDFQNCLVWSRSELRRRRWDLSRKAPADAAAYAKLIGESRVLRTTAVHVRPGRIADFEAYLKEAKEVAEKHPNTAPVFVSQVIEGTKGTTFYVSTLRSSLGGFDKNPTMRDILGEEGYKKFLQMNVEAVEDTQSTLYRFSPGLSNPPEEIARVAADFWHPKPVMAAASKSKTAAGNEAGMKPTAEKPKQ
;
A
#
# COMPACT_ATOMS: atom_id res chain seq x y z
N MET A 1 17.82 -22.48 -74.02
CA MET A 1 18.61 -22.46 -72.74
C MET A 1 17.92 -21.56 -71.76
N VAL A 2 17.20 -22.13 -70.82
CA VAL A 2 16.39 -21.36 -69.82
C VAL A 2 17.14 -21.38 -68.52
N ARG A 3 17.62 -20.20 -68.07
CA ARG A 3 18.23 -20.03 -66.76
C ARG A 3 17.11 -19.80 -65.73
N ARG A 4 16.91 -20.77 -64.85
CA ARG A 4 16.06 -20.68 -63.69
C ARG A 4 16.81 -19.92 -62.58
N ALA A 5 16.36 -18.72 -62.28
CA ALA A 5 16.80 -17.97 -61.08
C ALA A 5 15.97 -18.43 -59.89
N VAL A 6 16.61 -19.05 -58.89
CA VAL A 6 16.02 -19.44 -57.62
C VAL A 6 16.18 -18.24 -56.68
N TRP A 7 15.06 -17.61 -56.35
CA TRP A 7 15.01 -16.58 -55.30
C TRP A 7 14.89 -17.29 -53.95
N ALA A 8 15.96 -17.29 -53.16
CA ALA A 8 15.94 -17.70 -51.78
C ALA A 8 15.37 -16.52 -50.93
N LEU A 9 14.15 -16.70 -50.47
CA LEU A 9 13.51 -15.76 -49.54
C LEU A 9 14.05 -16.04 -48.11
N LEU A 10 15.00 -15.24 -47.66
CA LEU A 10 15.47 -15.22 -46.26
C LEU A 10 14.39 -14.58 -45.39
N LEU A 11 13.61 -15.43 -44.73
CA LEU A 11 12.68 -15.01 -43.66
C LEU A 11 13.50 -14.72 -42.40
N VAL A 12 13.83 -13.43 -42.20
CA VAL A 12 14.38 -12.96 -40.95
C VAL A 12 13.22 -12.90 -39.95
N VAL A 13 13.05 -13.98 -39.19
CA VAL A 13 12.20 -13.98 -38.01
C VAL A 13 12.93 -13.15 -36.95
N SER A 14 12.62 -11.86 -36.89
CA SER A 14 12.99 -11.02 -35.75
C SER A 14 12.27 -11.56 -34.53
N LEU A 15 12.98 -12.31 -33.68
CA LEU A 15 12.55 -12.58 -32.31
C LEU A 15 12.55 -11.22 -31.58
N VAL A 16 11.46 -10.50 -31.68
CA VAL A 16 11.14 -9.45 -30.72
C VAL A 16 10.82 -10.17 -29.43
N ALA A 17 11.84 -10.35 -28.57
CA ALA A 17 11.57 -10.69 -27.19
C ALA A 17 10.58 -9.63 -26.68
N PRO A 18 9.42 -10.03 -26.13
CA PRO A 18 8.55 -9.06 -25.50
C PRO A 18 9.39 -8.41 -24.39
N ILE A 19 9.76 -7.15 -24.58
CA ILE A 19 10.12 -6.30 -23.45
C ILE A 19 8.86 -6.36 -22.60
N ALA A 20 8.93 -7.08 -21.48
CA ALA A 20 7.86 -7.10 -20.51
C ALA A 20 7.71 -5.63 -20.07
N ALA A 21 6.86 -4.89 -20.78
CA ALA A 21 6.41 -3.58 -20.33
C ALA A 21 5.85 -3.85 -18.94
N HIS A 22 6.50 -3.31 -17.92
CA HIS A 22 6.02 -3.41 -16.56
C HIS A 22 4.70 -2.63 -16.49
N ALA A 23 3.60 -3.31 -16.85
CA ALA A 23 2.24 -2.77 -16.86
C ALA A 23 1.76 -2.32 -15.46
N GLN A 24 2.66 -2.28 -14.50
CA GLN A 24 2.44 -2.00 -13.08
C GLN A 24 2.88 -0.59 -12.69
N GLY A 25 3.36 0.23 -13.65
CA GLY A 25 3.97 1.52 -13.37
C GLY A 25 5.36 1.40 -12.72
N ASP A 26 6.24 2.33 -13.07
CA ASP A 26 7.60 2.35 -12.52
C ASP A 26 7.69 3.10 -11.19
N TYR A 27 6.65 3.85 -10.84
CA TYR A 27 6.65 4.70 -9.66
C TYR A 27 5.49 4.39 -8.71
N LEU A 28 5.75 4.64 -7.43
CA LEU A 28 4.75 4.72 -6.37
C LEU A 28 4.72 6.17 -5.89
N ASP A 29 3.58 6.80 -6.08
CA ASP A 29 3.25 8.08 -5.48
C ASP A 29 2.64 7.80 -4.11
N VAL A 30 3.35 8.19 -3.04
CA VAL A 30 3.04 7.81 -1.67
C VAL A 30 2.80 9.05 -0.83
N TYR A 31 1.59 9.16 -0.28
CA TYR A 31 1.22 10.18 0.67
C TYR A 31 1.03 9.57 2.05
N ILE A 32 1.75 10.07 3.04
CA ILE A 32 1.75 9.57 4.40
C ILE A 32 1.27 10.69 5.31
N VAL A 33 0.28 10.41 6.15
CA VAL A 33 -0.31 11.39 7.05
C VAL A 33 -0.41 10.84 8.47
N LYS A 34 -0.18 11.69 9.45
CA LYS A 34 -0.53 11.43 10.83
C LYS A 34 -1.75 12.24 11.20
N VAL A 35 -2.80 11.57 11.61
CA VAL A 35 -4.08 12.18 11.96
C VAL A 35 -4.15 12.48 13.47
N LYS A 36 -4.71 13.63 13.81
CA LYS A 36 -5.00 13.99 15.22
C LYS A 36 -6.03 13.00 15.78
N PRO A 37 -5.82 12.41 16.97
CA PRO A 37 -6.73 11.41 17.52
C PRO A 37 -8.20 11.86 17.58
N GLU A 38 -8.43 13.11 17.97
CA GLU A 38 -9.78 13.71 18.05
C GLU A 38 -10.41 14.03 16.70
N LYS A 39 -9.64 13.91 15.61
CA LYS A 39 -10.08 14.21 14.22
C LYS A 39 -10.22 12.98 13.33
N LEU A 40 -10.09 11.77 13.87
CA LEU A 40 -10.17 10.54 13.08
C LEU A 40 -11.50 10.39 12.33
N ALA A 41 -12.62 10.67 13.00
CA ALA A 41 -13.94 10.58 12.36
C ALA A 41 -14.12 11.63 11.24
N ASP A 42 -13.65 12.86 11.45
CA ASP A 42 -13.69 13.93 10.45
C ASP A 42 -12.82 13.55 9.23
N PHE A 43 -11.60 13.09 9.49
CA PHE A 43 -10.66 12.61 8.47
C PHE A 43 -11.27 11.50 7.59
N GLU A 44 -11.85 10.47 8.22
CA GLU A 44 -12.50 9.38 7.49
C GLU A 44 -13.69 9.86 6.65
N ALA A 45 -14.53 10.74 7.22
CA ALA A 45 -15.69 11.27 6.52
C ALA A 45 -15.29 12.09 5.29
N ILE A 46 -14.25 12.91 5.39
CA ILE A 46 -13.73 13.70 4.27
C ILE A 46 -13.10 12.76 3.22
N THR A 47 -12.28 11.79 3.63
CA THR A 47 -11.66 10.83 2.72
C THR A 47 -12.71 10.04 1.92
N LYS A 48 -13.82 9.62 2.57
CA LYS A 48 -14.94 8.94 1.88
C LYS A 48 -15.61 9.83 0.83
N LYS A 49 -15.71 11.14 1.06
CA LYS A 49 -16.19 12.08 0.04
C LYS A 49 -15.23 12.18 -1.14
N TRP A 50 -13.93 12.23 -0.89
CA TRP A 50 -12.92 12.18 -1.96
C TRP A 50 -13.02 10.90 -2.78
N ILE A 51 -13.19 9.74 -2.13
CA ILE A 51 -13.41 8.45 -2.81
C ILE A 51 -14.64 8.52 -3.73
N ASP A 52 -15.78 9.00 -3.22
CA ASP A 52 -17.02 9.11 -4.00
C ASP A 52 -16.83 10.00 -5.23
N ALA A 53 -16.23 11.18 -5.06
CA ALA A 53 -15.96 12.08 -6.17
C ALA A 53 -15.08 11.44 -7.24
N ASN A 54 -13.95 10.84 -6.82
CA ASN A 54 -13.00 10.22 -7.76
C ASN A 54 -13.61 9.01 -8.48
N LYS A 55 -14.40 8.17 -7.82
CA LYS A 55 -15.15 7.08 -8.46
C LYS A 55 -16.15 7.56 -9.49
N ARG A 56 -16.93 8.60 -9.16
CA ARG A 56 -18.00 9.10 -10.04
C ARG A 56 -17.50 9.83 -11.27
N PHE A 57 -16.34 10.47 -11.19
CA PHE A 57 -15.84 11.35 -12.23
C PHE A 57 -14.47 10.94 -12.79
N ASN A 58 -14.08 9.66 -12.59
CA ASN A 58 -12.83 9.07 -13.10
C ASN A 58 -11.59 9.90 -12.72
N GLY A 59 -11.49 10.23 -11.43
CA GLY A 59 -10.31 10.86 -10.86
C GLY A 59 -9.20 9.84 -10.54
N ASP A 60 -8.46 10.08 -9.46
CA ASP A 60 -7.35 9.22 -9.03
C ASP A 60 -7.81 7.94 -8.34
N THR A 61 -6.93 6.92 -8.38
CA THR A 61 -7.06 5.66 -7.66
C THR A 61 -5.91 5.46 -6.69
N TRP A 62 -6.19 4.90 -5.50
CA TRP A 62 -5.18 4.64 -4.47
C TRP A 62 -5.55 3.48 -3.56
N ILE A 63 -4.54 2.90 -2.95
CA ILE A 63 -4.67 1.96 -1.84
C ILE A 63 -4.32 2.70 -0.55
N ALA A 64 -5.22 2.69 0.42
CA ALA A 64 -4.98 3.23 1.76
C ALA A 64 -4.62 2.11 2.73
N MET A 65 -3.70 2.42 3.62
CA MET A 65 -3.23 1.52 4.67
C MET A 65 -3.11 2.26 5.98
N GLU A 66 -3.40 1.58 7.08
CA GLU A 66 -3.28 2.09 8.44
C GLU A 66 -2.18 1.34 9.19
N THR A 67 -1.40 2.04 9.99
CA THR A 67 -0.34 1.44 10.81
C THR A 67 -0.93 0.56 11.90
N VAL A 68 -0.47 -0.70 11.96
CA VAL A 68 -0.77 -1.66 13.05
C VAL A 68 0.35 -1.69 14.07
N TYR A 69 1.60 -1.76 13.61
CA TYR A 69 2.80 -1.65 14.42
C TYR A 69 3.71 -0.59 13.81
N GLY A 70 3.99 0.45 14.59
CA GLY A 70 4.71 1.65 14.23
C GLY A 70 4.10 2.86 14.94
N GLU A 71 4.18 4.03 14.32
CA GLU A 71 3.56 5.24 14.85
C GLU A 71 2.03 5.18 14.68
N GLY A 72 1.27 5.37 15.77
CA GLY A 72 -0.19 5.32 15.79
C GLY A 72 -0.86 6.45 14.99
N ASN A 73 -2.06 6.19 14.47
CA ASN A 73 -2.85 7.12 13.64
C ASN A 73 -2.13 7.60 12.38
N VAL A 74 -1.19 6.79 11.87
CA VAL A 74 -0.51 7.04 10.61
C VAL A 74 -1.17 6.23 9.51
N TYR A 75 -1.55 6.92 8.44
CA TYR A 75 -2.12 6.35 7.23
C TYR A 75 -1.19 6.58 6.06
N GLN A 76 -1.09 5.59 5.18
CA GLN A 76 -0.36 5.69 3.92
C GLN A 76 -1.33 5.47 2.77
N PHE A 77 -1.33 6.40 1.82
CA PHE A 77 -2.03 6.30 0.55
C PHE A 77 -0.99 6.06 -0.54
N THR A 78 -1.22 5.07 -1.38
CA THR A 78 -0.25 4.70 -2.42
C THR A 78 -0.96 4.54 -3.74
N SER A 79 -0.48 5.26 -4.74
CA SER A 79 -0.94 5.19 -6.13
C SER A 79 0.19 4.72 -7.04
N ASN A 80 -0.14 3.97 -8.09
CA ASN A 80 0.81 3.60 -9.13
C ASN A 80 0.87 4.71 -10.16
N ARG A 81 2.08 4.99 -10.70
CA ARG A 81 2.30 5.95 -11.79
C ARG A 81 3.26 5.35 -12.80
N GLN A 82 3.03 5.62 -14.08
CA GLN A 82 3.91 5.19 -15.16
C GLN A 82 5.13 6.12 -15.27
N ASP A 83 4.88 7.42 -15.21
CA ASP A 83 5.87 8.47 -15.35
C ASP A 83 5.47 9.75 -14.59
N TYR A 84 6.33 10.76 -14.61
CA TYR A 84 6.07 12.06 -13.99
C TYR A 84 4.90 12.81 -14.63
N GLY A 85 4.74 12.67 -15.96
CA GLY A 85 3.64 13.34 -16.67
C GLY A 85 2.26 12.80 -16.31
N GLU A 86 2.19 11.55 -15.88
CA GLU A 86 0.95 10.97 -15.36
C GLU A 86 0.56 11.60 -14.00
N ILE A 87 1.55 11.95 -13.16
CA ILE A 87 1.29 12.59 -11.86
C ILE A 87 0.51 13.89 -12.05
N ASP A 88 0.96 14.75 -12.97
CA ASP A 88 0.28 16.02 -13.26
C ASP A 88 -1.15 15.79 -13.75
N LYS A 89 -1.33 14.90 -14.73
CA LYS A 89 -2.64 14.58 -15.31
C LYS A 89 -3.63 14.05 -14.27
N ILE A 90 -3.15 13.17 -13.38
CA ILE A 90 -4.00 12.57 -12.35
C ILE A 90 -4.36 13.57 -11.27
N ASN A 91 -3.44 14.45 -10.87
CA ASN A 91 -3.73 15.53 -9.94
C ASN A 91 -4.81 16.47 -10.50
N GLU A 92 -4.70 16.86 -11.78
CA GLU A 92 -5.73 17.64 -12.47
C GLU A 92 -7.07 16.90 -12.51
N ALA A 93 -7.07 15.59 -12.81
CA ALA A 93 -8.27 14.77 -12.87
C ALA A 93 -8.95 14.64 -11.50
N ALA A 94 -8.17 14.44 -10.42
CA ALA A 94 -8.69 14.35 -9.06
C ALA A 94 -9.34 15.67 -8.61
N MET A 95 -8.69 16.80 -8.89
CA MET A 95 -9.25 18.12 -8.60
C MET A 95 -10.50 18.41 -9.44
N ALA A 96 -10.51 18.04 -10.71
CA ALA A 96 -11.68 18.17 -11.58
C ALA A 96 -12.85 17.31 -11.09
N ALA A 97 -12.57 16.09 -10.62
CA ALA A 97 -13.58 15.20 -10.04
C ALA A 97 -14.22 15.82 -8.79
N ALA A 98 -13.42 16.36 -7.88
CA ALA A 98 -13.91 17.03 -6.68
C ALA A 98 -14.75 18.28 -7.02
N ASN A 99 -14.28 19.10 -7.95
CA ASN A 99 -15.01 20.30 -8.39
C ASN A 99 -16.35 19.95 -9.07
N LYS A 100 -16.40 18.87 -9.84
CA LYS A 100 -17.66 18.37 -10.43
C LYS A 100 -18.63 17.82 -9.39
N ALA A 101 -18.10 17.14 -8.36
CA ALA A 101 -18.92 16.53 -7.31
C ALA A 101 -19.52 17.55 -6.36
N PHE A 102 -18.77 18.58 -5.97
CA PHE A 102 -19.10 19.44 -4.85
C PHE A 102 -19.12 20.94 -5.19
N GLY A 103 -18.57 21.34 -6.33
CA GLY A 103 -18.26 22.74 -6.65
C GLY A 103 -16.93 23.19 -6.04
N LYS A 104 -16.31 24.21 -6.63
CA LYS A 104 -14.97 24.66 -6.29
C LYS A 104 -14.81 25.08 -4.82
N GLU A 105 -15.72 25.91 -4.32
CA GLU A 105 -15.66 26.41 -2.93
C GLU A 105 -15.74 25.30 -1.88
N VAL A 106 -16.62 24.32 -2.12
CA VAL A 106 -16.79 23.16 -1.21
C VAL A 106 -15.56 22.25 -1.30
N GLY A 107 -15.02 22.02 -2.51
CA GLY A 107 -13.77 21.25 -2.70
C GLY A 107 -12.59 21.87 -1.95
N GLU A 108 -12.38 23.18 -2.10
CA GLU A 108 -11.34 23.92 -1.37
C GLU A 108 -11.55 23.88 0.16
N LYS A 109 -12.81 23.95 0.61
CA LYS A 109 -13.11 23.80 2.03
C LYS A 109 -12.79 22.40 2.53
N MET A 110 -13.14 21.37 1.79
CA MET A 110 -12.83 19.98 2.12
C MET A 110 -11.31 19.76 2.24
N GLU A 111 -10.52 20.32 1.33
CA GLU A 111 -9.06 20.25 1.41
C GLU A 111 -8.54 20.91 2.69
N ARG A 112 -8.98 22.12 3.00
CA ARG A 112 -8.59 22.79 4.27
C ARG A 112 -9.01 21.99 5.50
N ASP A 113 -10.23 21.43 5.50
CA ASP A 113 -10.74 20.61 6.60
C ASP A 113 -9.91 19.32 6.76
N PHE A 114 -9.51 18.70 5.64
CA PHE A 114 -8.62 17.54 5.64
C PHE A 114 -7.26 17.90 6.25
N GLN A 115 -6.62 18.98 5.82
CA GLN A 115 -5.34 19.43 6.36
C GLN A 115 -5.44 19.76 7.86
N ASN A 116 -6.58 20.30 8.33
CA ASN A 116 -6.83 20.57 9.74
C ASN A 116 -6.93 19.28 10.60
N CYS A 117 -7.20 18.12 9.98
CA CYS A 117 -7.19 16.83 10.68
C CYS A 117 -5.77 16.32 10.95
N LEU A 118 -4.76 16.85 10.26
CA LEU A 118 -3.42 16.29 10.29
C LEU A 118 -2.54 16.90 11.39
N VAL A 119 -1.68 16.06 11.95
CA VAL A 119 -0.53 16.48 12.78
C VAL A 119 0.63 16.84 11.85
N TRP A 120 0.88 15.96 10.86
CA TRP A 120 1.87 16.15 9.79
C TRP A 120 1.48 15.34 8.56
N SER A 121 2.06 15.71 7.41
CA SER A 121 1.98 14.94 6.18
C SER A 121 3.33 14.91 5.48
N ARG A 122 3.55 13.89 4.65
CA ARG A 122 4.76 13.69 3.85
C ARG A 122 4.39 13.02 2.54
N SER A 123 4.92 13.54 1.44
CA SER A 123 4.85 12.88 0.13
C SER A 123 6.20 12.30 -0.26
N GLU A 124 6.20 11.14 -0.86
CA GLU A 124 7.38 10.48 -1.39
C GLU A 124 7.08 9.94 -2.77
N LEU A 125 7.96 10.21 -3.73
CA LEU A 125 7.95 9.51 -5.00
C LEU A 125 8.99 8.40 -4.94
N ARG A 126 8.55 7.14 -5.10
CA ARG A 126 9.41 5.96 -5.00
C ARG A 126 9.47 5.28 -6.37
N ARG A 127 10.69 5.02 -6.85
CA ARG A 127 10.89 4.20 -8.05
C ARG A 127 10.88 2.73 -7.64
N ARG A 128 10.13 1.90 -8.34
CA ARG A 128 10.18 0.45 -8.18
C ARG A 128 11.51 -0.08 -8.67
N ARG A 129 12.12 -0.96 -7.88
CA ARG A 129 13.40 -1.62 -8.19
C ARG A 129 13.12 -3.10 -8.46
N TRP A 130 12.55 -3.35 -9.66
CA TRP A 130 12.24 -4.72 -10.10
C TRP A 130 13.50 -5.59 -10.19
N ASP A 131 14.63 -4.97 -10.52
CA ASP A 131 15.95 -5.59 -10.54
C ASP A 131 16.38 -6.13 -9.16
N LEU A 132 15.92 -5.52 -8.08
CA LEU A 132 16.22 -5.91 -6.70
C LEU A 132 15.07 -6.68 -6.03
N SER A 133 13.87 -6.66 -6.61
CA SER A 133 12.68 -7.35 -6.11
C SER A 133 12.75 -8.84 -6.45
N ARG A 134 12.31 -9.71 -5.55
CA ARG A 134 12.27 -11.15 -5.77
C ARG A 134 10.85 -11.66 -5.95
N LYS A 135 10.68 -12.70 -6.81
CA LYS A 135 9.37 -13.27 -7.15
C LYS A 135 8.35 -12.19 -7.52
N ALA A 136 8.81 -11.20 -8.28
CA ALA A 136 7.95 -10.13 -8.79
C ALA A 136 6.83 -10.74 -9.65
N PRO A 137 5.61 -10.17 -9.62
CA PRO A 137 4.53 -10.61 -10.50
C PRO A 137 4.95 -10.55 -11.97
N ALA A 138 4.59 -11.57 -12.73
CA ALA A 138 4.99 -11.69 -14.13
C ALA A 138 4.30 -10.64 -15.03
N ASP A 139 3.10 -10.21 -14.63
CA ASP A 139 2.28 -9.29 -15.41
C ASP A 139 1.34 -8.47 -14.50
N ALA A 140 0.55 -7.58 -15.09
CA ALA A 140 -0.42 -6.74 -14.41
C ALA A 140 -1.51 -7.55 -13.69
N ALA A 141 -1.95 -8.67 -14.26
CA ALA A 141 -2.99 -9.50 -13.65
C ALA A 141 -2.48 -10.20 -12.39
N ALA A 142 -1.26 -10.74 -12.44
CA ALA A 142 -0.60 -11.32 -11.27
C ALA A 142 -0.35 -10.27 -10.17
N TYR A 143 0.01 -9.04 -10.55
CA TYR A 143 0.13 -7.93 -9.62
C TYR A 143 -1.21 -7.56 -8.98
N ALA A 144 -2.25 -7.38 -9.78
CA ALA A 144 -3.59 -7.06 -9.30
C ALA A 144 -4.11 -8.14 -8.33
N LYS A 145 -3.87 -9.42 -8.66
CA LYS A 145 -4.20 -10.55 -7.80
C LYS A 145 -3.47 -10.47 -6.45
N LEU A 146 -2.16 -10.25 -6.48
CA LEU A 146 -1.35 -10.17 -5.27
C LEU A 146 -1.82 -9.03 -4.35
N ILE A 147 -2.03 -7.83 -4.89
CA ILE A 147 -2.51 -6.69 -4.10
C ILE A 147 -3.95 -6.94 -3.63
N GLY A 148 -4.83 -7.41 -4.52
CA GLY A 148 -6.24 -7.66 -4.23
C GLY A 148 -6.48 -8.68 -3.11
N GLU A 149 -5.65 -9.73 -3.03
CA GLU A 149 -5.70 -10.76 -1.98
C GLU A 149 -4.98 -10.35 -0.70
N SER A 150 -4.15 -9.32 -0.73
CA SER A 150 -3.37 -8.87 0.43
C SER A 150 -4.23 -8.11 1.44
N ARG A 151 -3.90 -8.24 2.72
CA ARG A 151 -4.57 -7.55 3.84
C ARG A 151 -3.60 -6.80 4.72
N VAL A 152 -2.33 -7.18 4.68
CA VAL A 152 -1.28 -6.58 5.48
C VAL A 152 -0.01 -6.41 4.65
N LEU A 153 0.70 -5.34 4.93
CA LEU A 153 1.99 -4.98 4.35
C LEU A 153 2.98 -4.77 5.49
N ARG A 154 4.08 -5.53 5.51
CA ARG A 154 5.25 -5.17 6.29
C ARG A 154 6.26 -4.50 5.37
N THR A 155 6.73 -3.32 5.73
CA THR A 155 7.76 -2.61 5.00
C THR A 155 8.86 -2.16 5.95
N THR A 156 10.11 -2.27 5.49
CA THR A 156 11.29 -1.77 6.19
C THR A 156 11.91 -0.67 5.35
N ALA A 157 11.91 0.55 5.88
CA ALA A 157 12.75 1.62 5.36
C ALA A 157 14.20 1.33 5.76
N VAL A 158 15.10 1.39 4.79
CA VAL A 158 16.53 1.20 4.97
C VAL A 158 17.23 2.46 4.48
N HIS A 159 17.82 3.21 5.42
CA HIS A 159 18.62 4.37 5.11
C HIS A 159 20.05 3.94 4.84
N VAL A 160 20.51 4.18 3.60
CA VAL A 160 21.85 3.75 3.15
C VAL A 160 22.86 4.86 3.36
N ARG A 161 24.00 4.53 3.95
CA ARG A 161 25.10 5.48 4.19
C ARG A 161 25.59 6.10 2.89
N PRO A 162 25.94 7.40 2.87
CA PRO A 162 26.57 8.03 1.72
C PRO A 162 27.78 7.22 1.21
N GLY A 163 27.88 7.05 -0.12
CA GLY A 163 28.94 6.30 -0.76
C GLY A 163 28.79 4.77 -0.76
N ARG A 164 27.76 4.20 -0.09
CA ARG A 164 27.57 2.75 0.03
C ARG A 164 26.41 2.20 -0.79
N ILE A 165 25.81 3.03 -1.64
CA ILE A 165 24.62 2.64 -2.43
C ILE A 165 24.92 1.47 -3.36
N ALA A 166 26.04 1.52 -4.09
CA ALA A 166 26.41 0.47 -5.04
C ALA A 166 26.65 -0.89 -4.33
N ASP A 167 27.28 -0.86 -3.15
CA ASP A 167 27.54 -2.05 -2.36
C ASP A 167 26.23 -2.66 -1.84
N PHE A 168 25.32 -1.80 -1.36
CA PHE A 168 24.00 -2.23 -0.90
C PHE A 168 23.17 -2.84 -2.03
N GLU A 169 23.15 -2.22 -3.22
CA GLU A 169 22.46 -2.75 -4.38
C GLU A 169 23.05 -4.10 -4.86
N ALA A 170 24.38 -4.21 -4.88
CA ALA A 170 25.05 -5.45 -5.24
C ALA A 170 24.68 -6.59 -4.27
N TYR A 171 24.68 -6.28 -2.97
CA TYR A 171 24.23 -7.22 -1.94
C TYR A 171 22.77 -7.64 -2.14
N LEU A 172 21.84 -6.70 -2.40
CA LEU A 172 20.44 -7.03 -2.64
C LEU A 172 20.25 -7.94 -3.85
N LYS A 173 21.04 -7.76 -4.93
CA LYS A 173 21.03 -8.64 -6.10
C LYS A 173 21.49 -10.06 -5.73
N GLU A 174 22.58 -10.20 -5.02
CA GLU A 174 23.09 -11.50 -4.55
C GLU A 174 22.04 -12.20 -3.65
N ALA A 175 21.50 -11.48 -2.68
CA ALA A 175 20.47 -11.99 -1.77
C ALA A 175 19.19 -12.42 -2.52
N LYS A 176 18.78 -11.68 -3.56
CA LYS A 176 17.68 -12.04 -4.43
C LYS A 176 17.93 -13.37 -5.12
N GLU A 177 19.09 -13.55 -5.78
CA GLU A 177 19.44 -14.76 -6.52
C GLU A 177 19.41 -16.02 -5.64
N VAL A 178 19.90 -15.91 -4.40
CA VAL A 178 19.84 -17.00 -3.44
C VAL A 178 18.41 -17.27 -2.99
N ALA A 179 17.67 -16.22 -2.66
CA ALA A 179 16.30 -16.32 -2.16
C ALA A 179 15.31 -16.83 -3.21
N GLU A 180 15.52 -16.55 -4.49
CA GLU A 180 14.66 -17.05 -5.57
C GLU A 180 14.77 -18.58 -5.75
N LYS A 181 15.90 -19.15 -5.42
CA LYS A 181 16.12 -20.60 -5.44
C LYS A 181 15.49 -21.32 -4.24
N HIS A 182 15.22 -20.60 -3.15
CA HIS A 182 14.60 -21.18 -1.96
C HIS A 182 13.09 -21.35 -2.16
N PRO A 183 12.50 -22.55 -1.98
CA PRO A 183 11.13 -22.86 -2.36
C PRO A 183 10.07 -22.06 -1.59
N ASN A 184 10.33 -21.79 -0.33
CA ASN A 184 9.35 -21.22 0.61
C ASN A 184 9.46 -19.70 0.79
N THR A 185 10.22 -19.00 -0.08
CA THR A 185 10.31 -17.54 0.02
C THR A 185 9.10 -16.88 -0.63
N ALA A 186 8.63 -15.83 0.04
CA ALA A 186 7.57 -15.00 -0.50
C ALA A 186 8.10 -13.90 -1.43
N PRO A 187 7.21 -13.30 -2.24
CA PRO A 187 7.52 -12.08 -2.96
C PRO A 187 8.00 -10.98 -2.02
N VAL A 188 9.05 -10.28 -2.43
CA VAL A 188 9.57 -9.08 -1.76
C VAL A 188 9.73 -8.00 -2.80
N PHE A 189 9.17 -6.84 -2.52
CA PHE A 189 9.25 -5.67 -3.37
C PHE A 189 10.25 -4.68 -2.81
N VAL A 190 11.12 -4.20 -3.67
CA VAL A 190 12.07 -3.13 -3.35
C VAL A 190 11.65 -1.88 -4.12
N SER A 191 11.58 -0.76 -3.42
CA SER A 191 11.46 0.56 -4.03
C SER A 191 12.47 1.51 -3.43
N GLN A 192 12.91 2.48 -4.21
CA GLN A 192 13.88 3.51 -3.82
C GLN A 192 13.20 4.86 -3.85
N VAL A 193 13.32 5.63 -2.79
CA VAL A 193 12.83 7.01 -2.79
C VAL A 193 13.71 7.83 -3.72
N ILE A 194 13.06 8.54 -4.63
CA ILE A 194 13.73 9.47 -5.54
C ILE A 194 13.43 10.92 -5.18
N GLU A 195 12.27 11.17 -4.55
CA GLU A 195 11.88 12.49 -4.05
C GLU A 195 11.20 12.35 -2.66
N GLY A 196 11.37 13.33 -1.79
CA GLY A 196 10.60 13.46 -0.55
C GLY A 196 11.31 13.03 0.73
N THR A 197 12.56 12.52 0.67
CA THR A 197 13.37 12.17 1.85
C THR A 197 14.78 12.72 1.77
N LYS A 198 15.46 12.74 2.92
CA LYS A 198 16.90 13.03 2.99
C LYS A 198 17.69 11.75 2.75
N GLY A 199 18.79 11.86 2.03
CA GLY A 199 19.68 10.73 1.74
C GLY A 199 19.03 9.68 0.85
N THR A 200 19.63 8.48 0.82
CA THR A 200 19.14 7.37 0.01
C THR A 200 18.37 6.38 0.86
N THR A 201 17.10 6.20 0.54
CA THR A 201 16.20 5.31 1.26
C THR A 201 15.64 4.25 0.32
N PHE A 202 15.78 2.99 0.71
CA PHE A 202 15.09 1.87 0.10
C PHE A 202 13.98 1.37 1.02
N TYR A 203 12.88 0.95 0.42
CA TYR A 203 11.81 0.24 1.12
C TYR A 203 11.78 -1.22 0.67
N VAL A 204 11.93 -2.13 1.63
CA VAL A 204 11.82 -3.58 1.42
C VAL A 204 10.49 -4.04 1.98
N SER A 205 9.59 -4.46 1.09
CA SER A 205 8.17 -4.67 1.40
C SER A 205 7.73 -6.09 1.14
N THR A 206 6.89 -6.62 2.02
CA THR A 206 6.29 -7.96 1.92
C THR A 206 4.80 -7.90 2.20
N LEU A 207 4.00 -8.48 1.31
CA LEU A 207 2.55 -8.53 1.38
C LEU A 207 2.07 -9.90 1.88
N ARG A 208 0.97 -9.93 2.65
CA ARG A 208 0.32 -11.15 3.13
C ARG A 208 -1.20 -10.97 3.20
N SER A 209 -1.91 -12.09 3.08
CA SER A 209 -3.36 -12.13 3.27
C SER A 209 -3.79 -12.09 4.74
N SER A 210 -2.86 -12.27 5.68
CA SER A 210 -3.10 -12.20 7.13
C SER A 210 -1.80 -12.01 7.89
N LEU A 211 -1.86 -11.63 9.18
CA LEU A 211 -0.70 -11.55 10.07
C LEU A 211 -0.02 -12.91 10.24
N GLY A 212 -0.80 -13.99 10.41
CA GLY A 212 -0.27 -15.37 10.51
C GLY A 212 0.50 -15.83 9.27
N GLY A 213 0.34 -15.13 8.13
CA GLY A 213 1.17 -15.37 6.94
C GLY A 213 2.65 -15.05 7.14
N PHE A 214 3.01 -14.26 8.15
CA PHE A 214 4.41 -13.96 8.47
C PHE A 214 5.08 -15.06 9.30
N ASP A 215 4.32 -15.86 10.05
CA ASP A 215 4.86 -16.94 10.91
C ASP A 215 5.49 -18.09 10.09
N LYS A 216 5.05 -18.22 8.84
CA LYS A 216 5.53 -19.25 7.91
C LYS A 216 6.77 -18.83 7.10
N ASN A 217 7.29 -17.63 7.31
CA ASN A 217 8.45 -17.17 6.58
C ASN A 217 9.72 -17.84 7.11
N PRO A 218 10.58 -18.38 6.24
CA PRO A 218 11.94 -18.75 6.64
C PRO A 218 12.70 -17.52 7.12
N THR A 219 13.61 -17.72 8.08
CA THR A 219 14.49 -16.63 8.54
C THR A 219 15.51 -16.25 7.46
N MET A 220 16.12 -15.08 7.60
CA MET A 220 17.21 -14.68 6.68
C MET A 220 18.38 -15.68 6.69
N ARG A 221 18.65 -16.30 7.84
CA ARG A 221 19.65 -17.36 7.97
C ARG A 221 19.25 -18.62 7.19
N ASP A 222 17.98 -19.04 7.27
CA ASP A 222 17.48 -20.18 6.52
C ASP A 222 17.56 -19.95 5.01
N ILE A 223 17.27 -18.72 4.57
CA ILE A 223 17.29 -18.36 3.15
C ILE A 223 18.72 -18.27 2.61
N LEU A 224 19.60 -17.58 3.32
CA LEU A 224 20.94 -17.22 2.85
C LEU A 224 22.02 -18.23 3.23
N GLY A 225 21.72 -19.15 4.17
CA GLY A 225 22.74 -19.99 4.83
C GLY A 225 23.66 -19.18 5.74
N GLU A 226 24.57 -19.86 6.43
CA GLU A 226 25.45 -19.22 7.42
C GLU A 226 26.37 -18.14 6.80
N GLU A 227 27.01 -18.42 5.66
CA GLU A 227 27.90 -17.45 5.01
C GLU A 227 27.16 -16.25 4.44
N GLY A 228 26.01 -16.46 3.80
CA GLY A 228 25.17 -15.35 3.30
C GLY A 228 24.61 -14.53 4.45
N TYR A 229 24.29 -15.15 5.58
CA TYR A 229 23.81 -14.43 6.76
C TYR A 229 24.92 -13.60 7.42
N LYS A 230 26.17 -14.08 7.44
CA LYS A 230 27.31 -13.25 7.88
C LYS A 230 27.49 -12.02 7.00
N LYS A 231 27.41 -12.18 5.67
CA LYS A 231 27.46 -11.04 4.74
C LYS A 231 26.31 -10.06 4.99
N PHE A 232 25.10 -10.57 5.28
CA PHE A 232 23.95 -9.73 5.64
C PHE A 232 24.24 -8.86 6.87
N LEU A 233 24.79 -9.46 7.93
CA LEU A 233 25.14 -8.71 9.13
C LEU A 233 26.25 -7.69 8.87
N GLN A 234 27.28 -8.06 8.09
CA GLN A 234 28.36 -7.15 7.71
C GLN A 234 27.81 -5.96 6.90
N MET A 235 26.96 -6.22 5.90
CA MET A 235 26.36 -5.17 5.06
C MET A 235 25.51 -4.20 5.90
N ASN A 236 24.76 -4.72 6.89
CA ASN A 236 24.01 -3.85 7.79
C ASN A 236 24.92 -2.90 8.58
N VAL A 237 26.08 -3.36 9.03
CA VAL A 237 27.03 -2.51 9.75
C VAL A 237 27.71 -1.50 8.84
N GLU A 238 28.10 -1.91 7.63
CA GLU A 238 28.92 -1.09 6.73
C GLU A 238 28.10 -0.09 5.90
N ALA A 239 26.93 -0.52 5.38
CA ALA A 239 26.19 0.25 4.40
C ALA A 239 24.87 0.84 4.93
N VAL A 240 24.32 0.32 6.03
CA VAL A 240 23.05 0.79 6.57
C VAL A 240 23.29 1.78 7.71
N GLU A 241 22.65 2.96 7.62
CA GLU A 241 22.68 3.96 8.67
C GLU A 241 21.67 3.61 9.77
N ASP A 242 20.43 3.39 9.38
CA ASP A 242 19.35 2.92 10.23
C ASP A 242 18.28 2.16 9.45
N THR A 243 17.37 1.53 10.19
CA THR A 243 16.19 0.85 9.62
C THR A 243 14.96 1.10 10.46
N GLN A 244 13.82 1.29 9.80
CA GLN A 244 12.52 1.37 10.45
C GLN A 244 11.54 0.39 9.81
N SER A 245 11.08 -0.59 10.58
CA SER A 245 10.04 -1.52 10.13
C SER A 245 8.67 -1.06 10.60
N THR A 246 7.71 -1.06 9.67
CA THR A 246 6.31 -0.73 9.94
C THR A 246 5.42 -1.82 9.37
N LEU A 247 4.39 -2.18 10.12
CA LEU A 247 3.34 -3.09 9.68
C LEU A 247 2.05 -2.29 9.47
N TYR A 248 1.51 -2.40 8.28
CA TYR A 248 0.26 -1.79 7.87
C TYR A 248 -0.83 -2.84 7.65
N ARG A 249 -2.08 -2.43 7.85
CA ARG A 249 -3.27 -3.12 7.39
C ARG A 249 -3.92 -2.32 6.27
N PHE A 250 -4.38 -2.97 5.22
CA PHE A 250 -5.16 -2.31 4.17
C PHE A 250 -6.49 -1.82 4.72
N SER A 251 -6.83 -0.59 4.38
CA SER A 251 -8.08 0.08 4.76
C SER A 251 -8.99 0.23 3.55
N PRO A 252 -9.87 -0.75 3.26
CA PRO A 252 -10.72 -0.69 2.08
C PRO A 252 -11.70 0.49 2.13
N GLY A 253 -12.15 0.89 3.33
CA GLY A 253 -13.05 2.03 3.51
C GLY A 253 -12.42 3.39 3.22
N LEU A 254 -11.09 3.48 3.14
CA LEU A 254 -10.31 4.68 2.80
C LEU A 254 -9.57 4.54 1.47
N SER A 255 -9.75 3.42 0.77
CA SER A 255 -9.15 3.15 -0.54
C SER A 255 -10.10 3.48 -1.68
N ASN A 256 -9.55 3.96 -2.79
CA ASN A 256 -10.18 4.00 -4.10
C ASN A 256 -9.36 3.12 -5.06
N PRO A 257 -9.41 1.78 -4.91
CA PRO A 257 -8.54 0.89 -5.67
C PRO A 257 -8.86 0.90 -7.16
N PRO A 258 -7.84 0.70 -8.03
CA PRO A 258 -8.08 0.33 -9.42
C PRO A 258 -9.03 -0.87 -9.54
N GLU A 259 -9.90 -0.86 -10.54
CA GLU A 259 -10.96 -1.86 -10.68
C GLU A 259 -10.42 -3.29 -10.82
N GLU A 260 -9.28 -3.47 -11.50
CA GLU A 260 -8.62 -4.75 -11.65
C GLU A 260 -8.14 -5.35 -10.31
N ILE A 261 -7.80 -4.51 -9.34
CA ILE A 261 -7.46 -4.92 -7.97
C ILE A 261 -8.72 -5.22 -7.17
N ALA A 262 -9.72 -4.36 -7.27
CA ALA A 262 -10.96 -4.48 -6.52
C ALA A 262 -11.73 -5.76 -6.86
N ARG A 263 -11.78 -6.16 -8.13
CA ARG A 263 -12.46 -7.39 -8.60
C ARG A 263 -11.91 -8.67 -7.99
N VAL A 264 -10.63 -8.69 -7.63
CA VAL A 264 -9.98 -9.90 -7.07
C VAL A 264 -10.62 -10.31 -5.74
N ALA A 265 -11.04 -9.33 -4.93
CA ALA A 265 -11.70 -9.57 -3.64
C ALA A 265 -12.75 -8.48 -3.39
N ALA A 266 -13.81 -8.48 -4.21
CA ALA A 266 -14.82 -7.42 -4.23
C ALA A 266 -15.48 -7.18 -2.85
N ASP A 267 -15.77 -8.24 -2.10
CA ASP A 267 -16.37 -8.12 -0.75
C ASP A 267 -15.47 -7.39 0.25
N PHE A 268 -14.14 -7.48 0.05
CA PHE A 268 -13.19 -6.74 0.88
C PHE A 268 -13.04 -5.29 0.44
N TRP A 269 -12.86 -5.05 -0.87
CA TRP A 269 -12.59 -3.71 -1.39
C TRP A 269 -13.83 -2.84 -1.49
N HIS A 270 -15.00 -3.46 -1.57
CA HIS A 270 -16.32 -2.79 -1.57
C HIS A 270 -17.20 -3.35 -0.46
N PRO A 271 -16.82 -3.15 0.82
CA PRO A 271 -17.60 -3.68 1.93
C PRO A 271 -19.02 -3.11 1.88
N LYS A 272 -20.01 -4.00 1.90
CA LYS A 272 -21.40 -3.57 2.02
C LYS A 272 -21.58 -2.83 3.34
N PRO A 273 -22.37 -1.74 3.39
CA PRO A 273 -22.70 -1.10 4.64
C PRO A 273 -23.28 -2.14 5.60
N VAL A 274 -22.65 -2.33 6.76
CA VAL A 274 -23.27 -3.10 7.83
C VAL A 274 -24.49 -2.31 8.27
N MET A 275 -25.69 -2.75 7.86
CA MET A 275 -26.93 -2.23 8.43
C MET A 275 -26.85 -2.52 9.92
N ALA A 276 -26.67 -1.48 10.73
CA ALA A 276 -26.79 -1.60 12.17
C ALA A 276 -28.15 -2.24 12.44
N ALA A 277 -28.12 -3.47 12.95
CA ALA A 277 -29.34 -4.14 13.38
C ALA A 277 -29.99 -3.19 14.39
N ALA A 278 -31.12 -2.59 14.02
CA ALA A 278 -31.89 -1.76 14.91
C ALA A 278 -32.17 -2.64 16.14
N SER A 279 -31.50 -2.33 17.24
CA SER A 279 -31.80 -2.92 18.51
C SER A 279 -33.23 -2.50 18.83
N LYS A 280 -34.18 -3.41 18.61
CA LYS A 280 -35.53 -3.26 19.12
C LYS A 280 -35.38 -3.26 20.64
N SER A 281 -35.29 -2.08 21.22
CA SER A 281 -35.52 -1.92 22.65
C SER A 281 -36.96 -2.36 22.90
N LYS A 282 -37.12 -3.56 23.41
CA LYS A 282 -38.38 -3.97 24.03
C LYS A 282 -38.57 -3.07 25.25
N THR A 283 -39.36 -2.05 25.06
CA THR A 283 -39.98 -1.32 26.17
C THR A 283 -40.84 -2.32 26.90
N ALA A 284 -40.35 -2.85 28.01
CA ALA A 284 -41.16 -3.58 28.97
C ALA A 284 -42.09 -2.57 29.62
N ALA A 285 -43.35 -2.56 29.17
CA ALA A 285 -44.44 -1.88 29.86
C ALA A 285 -44.79 -2.66 31.10
N GLY A 286 -44.81 -1.97 32.22
CA GLY A 286 -45.75 -2.11 33.30
C GLY A 286 -45.67 -3.39 34.20
N ASN A 287 -45.23 -3.18 35.40
CA ASN A 287 -46.00 -3.70 36.57
C ASN A 287 -45.69 -2.81 37.77
N GLU A 288 -46.63 -1.87 37.98
CA GLU A 288 -46.85 -1.24 39.28
C GLU A 288 -47.49 -2.32 40.17
N ALA A 289 -46.82 -2.72 41.22
CA ALA A 289 -47.46 -3.35 42.36
C ALA A 289 -46.78 -2.81 43.62
N GLY A 290 -47.60 -2.11 44.39
CA GLY A 290 -47.22 -1.30 45.54
C GLY A 290 -46.47 -2.03 46.65
N MET A 291 -45.60 -1.28 47.29
CA MET A 291 -45.13 -1.60 48.61
C MET A 291 -45.05 -0.30 49.44
N LYS A 292 -45.86 -0.29 50.54
CA LYS A 292 -45.97 0.78 51.55
C LYS A 292 -44.63 1.02 52.27
N PRO A 293 -44.39 2.24 52.70
CA PRO A 293 -43.21 2.55 53.52
C PRO A 293 -43.45 2.15 54.99
N THR A 294 -42.59 1.34 55.56
CA THR A 294 -42.51 1.12 57.01
C THR A 294 -41.45 2.09 57.59
N ALA A 295 -41.92 2.99 58.41
CA ALA A 295 -41.07 3.86 59.22
C ALA A 295 -40.47 3.08 60.39
N GLU A 296 -39.16 3.13 60.59
CA GLU A 296 -38.51 2.73 61.81
C GLU A 296 -37.61 3.87 62.32
N LYS A 297 -37.86 4.18 63.61
CA LYS A 297 -37.27 5.28 64.39
C LYS A 297 -35.82 4.93 64.85
N PRO A 298 -35.00 5.94 65.15
CA PRO A 298 -33.66 5.70 65.64
C PRO A 298 -33.62 5.43 67.15
N LYS A 299 -32.69 4.55 67.55
CA LYS A 299 -32.23 4.46 68.96
C LYS A 299 -30.74 4.69 69.02
N GLN A 300 -30.43 5.71 69.80
CA GLN A 300 -29.27 6.01 70.65
C GLN A 300 -27.90 5.53 70.20
#